data_09231b1b27662686b4477f5a2e36559b
#
_entry.id   09231b1b27662686b4477f5a2e36559b
#
_cell.length_a   1.000
_cell.length_b   1.000
_cell.length_c   1.000
_cell.angle_alpha   90.00
_cell.angle_beta   90.00
_cell.angle_gamma   90.00
#
_symmetry.space_group_name_H-M   'P 1'
#
loop_
_entity.id
_entity.type
_entity.pdbx_description
1 polymer ?
#
loop_
_entity_poly.entity_id
_entity_poly.type
_entity_poly.pdbx_seq_one_letter_code
_entity_poly.pdbx_strand_id
1 'polypeptide(L)'
;GAGLNFKTAELEQSDFFQYQLQNLGEYAYYQKQYSPYRESSNGFSASVGIISKINNNIRLGVAIESPTFWNLTRTYTEYGFNSSDNVVYGIYDETRKLTTPMKLTLSGAVVASKNFAVNVDYTLGVTKPKYKVEGSPEKRLNDYFSSDYKNTSDLRIGAEYRVAGFRLRGGYGLEAS
;
A
#
# COMPACT_ATOMS: atom_id res chain seq x y z
N GLY A 1 3.03 22.17 10.59
CA GLY A 1 2.23 22.05 9.37
C GLY A 1 1.15 21.00 9.51
N ALA A 2 0.12 21.12 8.69
CA ALA A 2 -0.94 20.11 8.58
C ALA A 2 -1.25 19.89 7.09
N GLY A 3 -1.70 18.71 6.73
CA GLY A 3 -2.02 18.33 5.37
C GLY A 3 -3.21 17.40 5.29
N LEU A 4 -3.95 17.50 4.18
CA LEU A 4 -4.99 16.55 3.78
C LEU A 4 -4.50 15.86 2.51
N ASN A 5 -4.56 14.54 2.48
CA ASN A 5 -4.04 13.72 1.40
C ASN A 5 -5.19 12.96 0.74
N PHE A 6 -5.40 13.21 -0.55
CA PHE A 6 -6.28 12.44 -1.40
C PHE A 6 -5.40 11.52 -2.26
N LYS A 7 -5.74 10.23 -2.26
CA LYS A 7 -4.95 9.19 -2.93
C LYS A 7 -5.87 8.42 -3.88
N THR A 8 -5.36 8.10 -5.06
CA THR A 8 -6.04 7.23 -6.02
C THR A 8 -5.09 6.12 -6.44
N ALA A 9 -5.63 4.94 -6.67
CA ALA A 9 -4.88 3.82 -7.24
C ALA A 9 -5.79 3.01 -8.16
N GLU A 10 -5.21 2.49 -9.22
CA GLU A 10 -5.85 1.55 -10.14
C GLU A 10 -4.97 0.32 -10.26
N LEU A 11 -5.60 -0.85 -10.22
CA LEU A 11 -4.95 -2.14 -10.41
C LEU A 11 -5.72 -2.90 -11.48
N GLU A 12 -5.02 -3.38 -12.49
CA GLU A 12 -5.55 -4.33 -13.45
C GLU A 12 -4.71 -5.61 -13.40
N GLN A 13 -5.39 -6.73 -13.29
CA GLN A 13 -4.77 -8.05 -13.28
C GLN A 13 -5.58 -9.00 -14.13
N SER A 14 -4.90 -9.84 -14.89
CA SER A 14 -5.52 -10.94 -15.62
C SER A 14 -4.82 -12.23 -15.22
N ASP A 15 -5.62 -13.19 -14.73
CA ASP A 15 -5.13 -14.51 -14.37
C ASP A 15 -5.61 -15.53 -15.41
N PHE A 16 -4.68 -16.36 -15.87
CA PHE A 16 -4.97 -17.49 -16.74
C PHE A 16 -4.88 -18.78 -15.93
N PHE A 17 -5.97 -19.51 -15.84
CA PHE A 17 -6.01 -20.82 -15.21
C PHE A 17 -6.40 -21.88 -16.22
N GLN A 18 -5.60 -22.92 -16.32
CA GLN A 18 -5.91 -24.11 -17.09
C GLN A 18 -6.15 -25.26 -16.12
N TYR A 19 -7.37 -25.81 -16.14
CA TYR A 19 -7.71 -26.99 -15.35
C TYR A 19 -7.83 -28.20 -16.27
N GLN A 20 -7.16 -29.29 -15.91
CA GLN A 20 -7.40 -30.60 -16.48
C GLN A 20 -8.27 -31.39 -15.51
N LEU A 21 -9.52 -31.62 -15.88
CA LEU A 21 -10.40 -32.51 -15.13
C LEU A 21 -10.27 -33.90 -15.70
N GLN A 22 -9.76 -34.82 -14.89
CA GLN A 22 -9.74 -36.24 -15.21
C GLN A 22 -11.00 -36.87 -14.63
N ASN A 23 -12.01 -37.11 -15.44
CA ASN A 23 -13.21 -37.75 -15.01
C ASN A 23 -13.60 -38.86 -16.01
N LEU A 24 -13.69 -40.10 -15.51
CA LEU A 24 -14.30 -41.29 -16.16
C LEU A 24 -13.78 -41.62 -17.59
N GLY A 25 -12.47 -41.52 -17.82
CA GLY A 25 -11.85 -41.99 -19.08
C GLY A 25 -11.83 -41.00 -20.23
N GLU A 26 -12.43 -39.86 -20.11
CA GLU A 26 -12.30 -38.74 -21.04
C GLU A 26 -11.57 -37.58 -20.40
N TYR A 27 -10.63 -36.97 -21.17
CA TYR A 27 -9.92 -35.77 -20.73
C TYR A 27 -10.73 -34.55 -21.16
N ALA A 28 -11.36 -33.89 -20.20
CA ALA A 28 -11.97 -32.59 -20.43
C ALA A 28 -10.95 -31.49 -20.08
N TYR A 29 -10.59 -30.68 -21.07
CA TYR A 29 -9.79 -29.50 -20.84
C TYR A 29 -10.70 -28.30 -20.65
N TYR A 30 -10.62 -27.68 -19.49
CA TYR A 30 -11.25 -26.38 -19.27
C TYR A 30 -10.17 -25.32 -19.32
N GLN A 31 -10.24 -24.48 -20.33
CA GLN A 31 -9.46 -23.26 -20.39
C GLN A 31 -10.28 -22.14 -19.76
N LYS A 32 -9.97 -21.77 -18.52
CA LYS A 32 -10.49 -20.55 -17.96
C LYS A 32 -9.67 -19.39 -18.50
N GLN A 33 -10.13 -18.83 -19.57
CA GLN A 33 -9.51 -17.70 -20.21
C GLN A 33 -10.03 -16.44 -19.55
N TYR A 34 -9.15 -15.70 -18.87
CA TYR A 34 -9.38 -14.40 -18.27
C TYR A 34 -10.42 -14.34 -17.13
N SER A 35 -9.95 -14.11 -15.94
CA SER A 35 -10.69 -13.33 -14.96
C SER A 35 -10.09 -11.95 -14.95
N PRO A 36 -10.46 -11.03 -15.85
CA PRO A 36 -9.97 -9.66 -15.74
C PRO A 36 -10.49 -9.10 -14.43
N TYR A 37 -9.54 -8.69 -13.64
CA TYR A 37 -9.75 -8.07 -12.36
C TYR A 37 -9.31 -6.62 -12.49
N ARG A 38 -10.23 -5.72 -12.25
CA ARG A 38 -9.95 -4.30 -12.18
C ARG A 38 -10.36 -3.76 -10.83
N GLU A 39 -9.46 -3.08 -10.17
CA GLU A 39 -9.76 -2.39 -8.93
C GLU A 39 -9.45 -0.91 -9.06
N SER A 40 -10.42 -0.07 -8.76
CA SER A 40 -10.27 1.37 -8.61
C SER A 40 -10.40 1.74 -7.14
N SER A 41 -9.48 2.51 -6.64
CA SER A 41 -9.39 2.84 -5.21
C SER A 41 -9.26 4.33 -5.00
N ASN A 42 -10.03 4.85 -4.06
CA ASN A 42 -9.93 6.22 -3.59
C ASN A 42 -9.67 6.24 -2.09
N GLY A 43 -8.65 6.97 -1.67
CA GLY A 43 -8.22 7.05 -0.28
C GLY A 43 -8.09 8.46 0.24
N PHE A 44 -8.31 8.62 1.55
CA PHE A 44 -8.15 9.88 2.26
C PHE A 44 -7.36 9.68 3.55
N SER A 45 -6.42 10.58 3.82
CA SER A 45 -5.73 10.68 5.12
C SER A 45 -5.44 12.14 5.47
N ALA A 46 -5.18 12.38 6.75
CA ALA A 46 -4.74 13.67 7.26
C ALA A 46 -3.37 13.52 7.92
N SER A 47 -2.57 14.55 7.88
CA SER A 47 -1.26 14.57 8.54
C SER A 47 -1.04 15.87 9.31
N VAL A 48 -0.30 15.77 10.40
CA VAL A 48 0.17 16.91 11.18
C VAL A 48 1.62 16.68 11.59
N GLY A 49 2.44 17.72 11.53
CA GLY A 49 3.83 17.62 11.92
C GLY A 49 4.40 18.95 12.41
N ILE A 50 5.44 18.81 13.22
CA ILE A 50 6.18 19.92 13.81
C ILE A 50 7.67 19.70 13.52
N ILE A 51 8.35 20.76 13.11
CA ILE A 51 9.80 20.79 12.97
C ILE A 51 10.31 21.91 13.89
N SER A 52 11.26 21.55 14.75
CA SER A 52 11.93 22.49 15.65
C SER A 52 13.39 22.66 15.25
N LYS A 53 13.84 23.89 15.25
CA LYS A 53 15.25 24.25 15.12
C LYS A 53 15.85 24.35 16.52
N ILE A 54 16.57 23.33 16.97
CA ILE A 54 17.19 23.29 18.30
C ILE A 54 18.32 24.29 18.38
N ASN A 55 19.14 24.37 17.32
CA ASN A 55 20.21 25.35 17.15
C ASN A 55 20.46 25.59 15.67
N ASN A 56 21.53 26.31 15.32
CA ASN A 56 21.83 26.60 13.90
C ASN A 56 22.14 25.36 13.06
N ASN A 57 22.54 24.29 13.69
CA ASN A 57 23.01 23.06 13.03
C ASN A 57 22.03 21.89 13.14
N ILE A 58 21.15 21.87 14.15
CA ILE A 58 20.31 20.71 14.45
C ILE A 58 18.83 21.08 14.31
N ARG A 59 18.09 20.23 13.59
CA ARG A 59 16.64 20.27 13.48
C ARG A 59 16.07 18.92 13.84
N LEU A 60 14.98 18.93 14.56
CA LEU A 60 14.20 17.73 14.90
C LEU A 60 12.78 17.92 14.44
N GLY A 61 12.17 16.84 14.01
CA GLY A 61 10.79 16.82 13.55
C GLY A 61 10.04 15.60 14.05
N VAL A 62 8.74 15.77 14.20
CA VAL A 62 7.80 14.69 14.41
C VAL A 62 6.58 14.94 13.55
N ALA A 63 6.08 13.88 12.91
CA ALA A 63 4.86 13.94 12.13
C ALA A 63 4.01 12.68 12.39
N ILE A 64 2.71 12.88 12.37
CA ILE A 64 1.71 11.82 12.48
C ILE A 64 0.84 11.90 11.24
N GLU A 65 0.66 10.77 10.55
CA GLU A 65 -0.32 10.59 9.48
C GLU A 65 -1.42 9.66 9.97
N SER A 66 -2.67 10.10 9.87
CA SER A 66 -3.82 9.27 10.20
C SER A 66 -3.83 8.00 9.35
N PRO A 67 -4.57 6.96 9.74
CA PRO A 67 -4.91 5.89 8.82
C PRO A 67 -5.44 6.45 7.50
N THR A 68 -5.08 5.82 6.38
CA THR A 68 -5.73 6.12 5.11
C THR A 68 -7.00 5.27 5.01
N PHE A 69 -8.12 5.93 4.81
CA PHE A 69 -9.41 5.28 4.60
C PHE A 69 -9.63 5.11 3.11
N TRP A 70 -9.58 3.86 2.64
CA TRP A 70 -9.75 3.49 1.25
C TRP A 70 -11.14 2.94 0.97
N ASN A 71 -11.73 3.42 -0.13
CA ASN A 71 -12.84 2.77 -0.79
C ASN A 71 -12.30 2.07 -2.04
N LEU A 72 -12.49 0.76 -2.10
CA LEU A 72 -12.02 -0.12 -3.16
C LEU A 72 -13.23 -0.59 -3.95
N THR A 73 -13.29 -0.30 -5.23
CA THR A 73 -14.32 -0.83 -6.13
C THR A 73 -13.64 -1.81 -7.07
N ARG A 74 -14.05 -3.07 -6.98
CA ARG A 74 -13.50 -4.18 -7.73
C ARG A 74 -14.52 -4.70 -8.71
N THR A 75 -14.14 -4.82 -9.97
CA THR A 75 -14.90 -5.50 -11.00
C THR A 75 -14.16 -6.75 -11.42
N TYR A 76 -14.82 -7.89 -11.40
CA TYR A 76 -14.25 -9.15 -11.86
C TYR A 76 -15.25 -9.93 -12.70
N THR A 77 -14.72 -10.74 -13.63
CA THR A 77 -15.50 -11.59 -14.51
C THR A 77 -15.30 -13.05 -14.13
N GLU A 78 -16.37 -13.74 -13.83
CA GLU A 78 -16.35 -15.19 -13.65
C GLU A 78 -16.81 -15.89 -14.92
N TYR A 79 -16.08 -16.93 -15.28
CA TYR A 79 -16.45 -17.84 -16.37
C TYR A 79 -16.83 -19.19 -15.79
N GLY A 80 -17.92 -19.74 -16.24
CA GLY A 80 -18.36 -21.08 -15.93
C GLY A 80 -18.79 -21.82 -17.18
N PHE A 81 -18.88 -23.15 -17.10
CA PHE A 81 -19.44 -23.99 -18.14
C PHE A 81 -20.70 -24.63 -17.61
N ASN A 82 -21.74 -24.65 -18.41
CA ASN A 82 -22.93 -25.41 -18.09
C ASN A 82 -22.81 -26.85 -18.65
N SER A 83 -23.78 -27.70 -18.32
CA SER A 83 -23.83 -29.12 -18.78
C SER A 83 -23.89 -29.32 -20.29
N SER A 84 -24.03 -28.26 -21.07
CA SER A 84 -24.05 -28.26 -22.53
C SER A 84 -22.79 -27.63 -23.15
N ASP A 85 -21.71 -27.52 -22.39
CA ASP A 85 -20.42 -26.89 -22.78
C ASP A 85 -20.54 -25.41 -23.21
N ASN A 86 -21.63 -24.76 -22.84
CA ASN A 86 -21.77 -23.34 -23.12
C ASN A 86 -21.05 -22.52 -22.04
N VAL A 87 -20.25 -21.55 -22.47
CA VAL A 87 -19.61 -20.61 -21.58
C VAL A 87 -20.65 -19.65 -21.02
N VAL A 88 -20.77 -19.66 -19.71
CA VAL A 88 -21.54 -18.68 -18.96
C VAL A 88 -20.58 -17.75 -18.26
N TYR A 89 -20.76 -16.46 -18.44
CA TYR A 89 -19.93 -15.46 -17.75
C TYR A 89 -20.82 -14.50 -16.98
N GLY A 90 -20.30 -14.06 -15.84
CA GLY A 90 -20.91 -13.03 -15.03
C GLY A 90 -19.88 -11.94 -14.70
N ILE A 91 -20.31 -10.69 -14.74
CA ILE A 91 -19.51 -9.54 -14.30
C ILE A 91 -20.05 -9.15 -12.93
N TYR A 92 -19.17 -9.06 -11.95
CA TYR A 92 -19.52 -8.75 -10.58
C TYR A 92 -18.75 -7.52 -10.10
N ASP A 93 -19.49 -6.62 -9.48
CA ASP A 93 -18.93 -5.45 -8.82
C ASP A 93 -18.97 -5.66 -7.30
N GLU A 94 -17.84 -5.39 -6.67
CA GLU A 94 -17.70 -5.53 -5.22
C GLU A 94 -17.07 -4.24 -4.66
N THR A 95 -17.65 -3.71 -3.60
CA THR A 95 -17.09 -2.56 -2.90
C THR A 95 -16.58 -2.98 -1.53
N ARG A 96 -15.32 -2.62 -1.22
CA ARG A 96 -14.67 -2.88 0.05
C ARG A 96 -14.12 -1.60 0.65
N LYS A 97 -14.03 -1.57 1.97
CA LYS A 97 -13.39 -0.48 2.71
C LYS A 97 -12.18 -1.01 3.48
N LEU A 98 -11.02 -0.45 3.17
CA LEU A 98 -9.76 -0.78 3.82
C LEU A 98 -9.25 0.43 4.58
N THR A 99 -8.78 0.21 5.80
CA THR A 99 -8.05 1.21 6.59
C THR A 99 -6.60 0.75 6.69
N THR A 100 -5.66 1.58 6.20
CA THR A 100 -4.22 1.29 6.33
C THR A 100 -3.68 1.80 7.66
N PRO A 101 -2.47 1.37 8.09
CA PRO A 101 -1.89 1.80 9.35
C PRO A 101 -1.71 3.31 9.48
N MET A 102 -1.93 3.82 10.68
CA MET A 102 -1.45 5.15 11.10
C MET A 102 0.07 5.13 11.12
N LYS A 103 0.70 6.25 10.72
CA LYS A 103 2.16 6.37 10.68
C LYS A 103 2.65 7.47 11.62
N LEU A 104 3.75 7.17 12.31
CA LEU A 104 4.53 8.12 13.10
C LEU A 104 5.89 8.27 12.45
N THR A 105 6.29 9.48 12.13
CA THR A 105 7.61 9.79 11.57
C THR A 105 8.40 10.64 12.54
N LEU A 106 9.61 10.21 12.85
CA LEU A 106 10.62 10.96 13.59
C LEU A 106 11.71 11.40 12.61
N SER A 107 12.05 12.67 12.62
CA SER A 107 13.00 13.27 11.68
C SER A 107 14.11 13.99 12.42
N GLY A 108 15.34 13.83 11.95
CA GLY A 108 16.50 14.56 12.41
C GLY A 108 17.31 15.10 11.25
N ALA A 109 17.81 16.33 11.36
CA ALA A 109 18.73 16.87 10.37
C ALA A 109 19.87 17.61 11.05
N VAL A 110 21.09 17.41 10.52
CA VAL A 110 22.31 18.08 10.96
C VAL A 110 22.91 18.83 9.77
N VAL A 111 23.10 20.14 9.96
CA VAL A 111 23.85 20.99 9.03
C VAL A 111 25.29 21.03 9.57
N ALA A 112 26.14 20.13 9.08
CA ALA A 112 27.50 19.96 9.56
C ALA A 112 28.43 21.13 9.12
N SER A 113 28.12 21.76 7.97
CA SER A 113 28.82 22.94 7.50
C SER A 113 27.92 23.80 6.60
N LYS A 114 28.42 24.94 6.12
CA LYS A 114 27.71 25.77 5.13
C LYS A 114 27.37 25.00 3.86
N ASN A 115 28.11 23.93 3.58
CA ASN A 115 28.05 23.18 2.34
C ASN A 115 27.50 21.77 2.49
N PHE A 116 27.36 21.25 3.73
CA PHE A 116 27.00 19.85 3.94
C PHE A 116 25.91 19.69 5.00
N ALA A 117 24.88 18.94 4.64
CA ALA A 117 23.78 18.57 5.54
C ALA A 117 23.42 17.08 5.39
N VAL A 118 23.02 16.47 6.49
CA VAL A 118 22.50 15.09 6.54
C VAL A 118 21.13 15.11 7.21
N ASN A 119 20.23 14.27 6.74
CA ASN A 119 18.93 14.03 7.38
C ASN A 119 18.68 12.54 7.54
N VAL A 120 17.93 12.22 8.58
CA VAL A 120 17.45 10.86 8.87
C VAL A 120 15.96 10.97 9.20
N ASP A 121 15.16 10.12 8.57
CA ASP A 121 13.74 9.97 8.85
C ASP A 121 13.46 8.51 9.22
N TYR A 122 12.74 8.30 10.31
CA TYR A 122 12.30 6.99 10.74
C TYR A 122 10.79 6.97 10.89
N THR A 123 10.13 6.17 10.06
CA THR A 123 8.67 6.06 10.03
C THR A 123 8.23 4.71 10.56
N LEU A 124 7.26 4.71 11.46
CA LEU A 124 6.64 3.52 12.06
C LEU A 124 5.17 3.45 11.68
N GLY A 125 4.71 2.28 11.26
CA GLY A 125 3.30 1.93 11.24
C GLY A 125 2.83 1.58 12.65
N VAL A 126 1.99 2.41 13.26
CA VAL A 126 1.60 2.27 14.69
C VAL A 126 0.31 1.47 14.88
N THR A 127 -0.49 1.34 13.84
CA THR A 127 -1.71 0.52 13.87
C THR A 127 -1.66 -0.56 12.80
N LYS A 128 -2.52 -1.55 12.91
CA LYS A 128 -2.65 -2.61 11.90
C LYS A 128 -3.66 -2.22 10.82
N PRO A 129 -3.51 -2.73 9.58
CA PRO A 129 -4.52 -2.56 8.55
C PRO A 129 -5.80 -3.28 8.95
N LYS A 130 -6.94 -2.81 8.45
CA LYS A 130 -8.25 -3.39 8.77
C LYS A 130 -9.24 -3.18 7.63
N TYR A 131 -9.88 -4.25 7.19
CA TYR A 131 -11.08 -4.16 6.36
C TYR A 131 -12.32 -3.92 7.22
N LYS A 132 -13.26 -3.10 6.71
CA LYS A 132 -14.61 -3.08 7.26
C LYS A 132 -15.24 -4.43 6.91
N VAL A 133 -15.70 -5.14 7.92
CA VAL A 133 -16.25 -6.50 7.75
C VAL A 133 -17.62 -6.40 7.14
N GLU A 134 -17.76 -6.91 5.93
CA GLU A 134 -19.02 -7.11 5.23
C GLU A 134 -19.25 -8.60 4.88
N GLY A 135 -18.18 -9.43 4.96
CA GLY A 135 -18.22 -10.85 4.64
C GLY A 135 -17.12 -11.69 5.27
N SER A 136 -17.17 -13.00 5.04
CA SER A 136 -16.21 -13.97 5.58
C SER A 136 -14.76 -13.78 5.10
N PRO A 137 -14.50 -13.36 3.85
CA PRO A 137 -13.12 -13.13 3.39
C PRO A 137 -12.43 -11.99 4.15
N GLU A 138 -13.12 -10.87 4.38
CA GLU A 138 -12.58 -9.73 5.10
C GLU A 138 -12.32 -10.06 6.58
N LYS A 139 -13.16 -10.88 7.17
CA LYS A 139 -12.97 -11.35 8.55
C LYS A 139 -11.68 -12.15 8.67
N ARG A 140 -11.41 -13.09 7.76
CA ARG A 140 -10.16 -13.88 7.75
C ARG A 140 -8.94 -13.00 7.55
N LEU A 141 -9.01 -12.00 6.67
CA LEU A 141 -7.92 -11.03 6.47
C LEU A 141 -7.67 -10.18 7.72
N ASN A 142 -8.74 -9.75 8.41
CA ASN A 142 -8.60 -9.01 9.66
C ASN A 142 -8.00 -9.87 10.78
N ASP A 143 -8.34 -11.17 10.85
CA ASP A 143 -7.74 -12.11 11.79
C ASP A 143 -6.24 -12.26 11.51
N TYR A 144 -5.85 -12.42 10.24
CA TYR A 144 -4.46 -12.44 9.81
C TYR A 144 -3.73 -11.13 10.16
N PHE A 145 -4.31 -9.97 9.86
CA PHE A 145 -3.71 -8.68 10.23
C PHE A 145 -3.55 -8.52 11.74
N SER A 146 -4.43 -9.08 12.55
CA SER A 146 -4.33 -9.01 14.00
C SER A 146 -3.25 -9.92 14.57
N SER A 147 -3.08 -11.12 14.01
CA SER A 147 -2.15 -12.14 14.52
C SER A 147 -0.75 -12.03 13.91
N ASP A 148 -0.66 -11.96 12.59
CA ASP A 148 0.59 -12.19 11.87
C ASP A 148 1.20 -10.93 11.26
N TYR A 149 0.41 -9.89 11.03
CA TYR A 149 0.93 -8.64 10.45
C TYR A 149 1.89 -7.94 11.40
N LYS A 150 3.11 -7.75 10.96
CA LYS A 150 4.12 -6.95 11.66
C LYS A 150 3.96 -5.47 11.30
N ASN A 151 4.22 -4.60 12.27
CA ASN A 151 4.24 -3.18 12.00
C ASN A 151 5.41 -2.85 11.07
N THR A 152 5.12 -2.13 10.01
CA THR A 152 6.14 -1.68 9.06
C THR A 152 7.02 -0.60 9.67
N SER A 153 8.29 -0.62 9.35
CA SER A 153 9.23 0.47 9.64
C SER A 153 10.00 0.85 8.39
N ASP A 154 10.24 2.15 8.24
CA ASP A 154 10.95 2.72 7.09
C ASP A 154 12.01 3.69 7.64
N LEU A 155 13.28 3.41 7.33
CA LEU A 155 14.42 4.26 7.66
C LEU A 155 14.95 4.90 6.38
N ARG A 156 15.01 6.22 6.33
CA ARG A 156 15.58 6.98 5.22
C ARG A 156 16.71 7.86 5.71
N ILE A 157 17.82 7.83 4.98
CA ILE A 157 18.99 8.68 5.25
C ILE A 157 19.29 9.44 3.97
N GLY A 158 19.45 10.76 4.07
CA GLY A 158 19.77 11.62 2.96
C GLY A 158 20.94 12.54 3.28
N ALA A 159 21.68 12.93 2.26
CA ALA A 159 22.75 13.92 2.36
C ALA A 159 22.66 14.92 1.22
N GLU A 160 22.99 16.18 1.51
CA GLU A 160 23.11 17.26 0.54
C GLU A 160 24.48 17.90 0.66
N TYR A 161 25.18 18.05 -0.47
CA TYR A 161 26.42 18.79 -0.59
C TYR A 161 26.28 19.95 -1.60
N ARG A 162 26.73 21.14 -1.21
CA ARG A 162 26.65 22.35 -2.02
C ARG A 162 28.02 22.79 -2.40
N VAL A 163 28.27 22.99 -3.68
CA VAL A 163 29.55 23.50 -4.21
C VAL A 163 29.32 24.42 -5.42
N ALA A 164 29.87 25.60 -5.40
CA ALA A 164 29.90 26.54 -6.55
C ALA A 164 28.54 26.73 -7.26
N GLY A 165 27.45 26.85 -6.51
CA GLY A 165 26.07 27.01 -7.06
C GLY A 165 25.35 25.69 -7.38
N PHE A 166 26.03 24.54 -7.37
CA PHE A 166 25.42 23.22 -7.53
C PHE A 166 25.01 22.62 -6.21
N ARG A 167 23.96 21.75 -6.27
CA ARG A 167 23.52 20.96 -5.13
C ARG A 167 23.49 19.49 -5.55
N LEU A 168 24.33 18.70 -4.90
CA LEU A 168 24.34 17.24 -5.04
C LEU A 168 23.55 16.64 -3.90
N ARG A 169 22.64 15.73 -4.20
CA ARG A 169 21.81 15.02 -3.21
C ARG A 169 21.87 13.54 -3.47
N GLY A 170 21.97 12.78 -2.40
CA GLY A 170 21.88 11.33 -2.42
C GLY A 170 21.17 10.85 -1.18
N GLY A 171 20.56 9.67 -1.26
CA GLY A 171 19.87 9.08 -0.14
C GLY A 171 19.71 7.59 -0.30
N TYR A 172 19.40 6.94 0.81
CA TYR A 172 19.14 5.52 0.91
C TYR A 172 17.95 5.27 1.84
N GLY A 173 17.12 4.29 1.48
CA GLY A 173 15.95 3.90 2.28
C GLY A 173 15.93 2.39 2.50
N LEU A 174 15.55 1.99 3.71
CA LEU A 174 15.30 0.63 4.12
C LEU A 174 13.87 0.52 4.64
N GLU A 175 13.10 -0.38 4.07
CA GLU A 175 11.77 -0.74 4.55
C GLU A 175 11.81 -2.14 5.12
N ALA A 176 11.26 -2.33 6.33
CA ALA A 176 11.12 -3.61 7.00
C ALA A 176 9.67 -3.83 7.45
N SER A 177 9.22 -5.08 7.32
CA SER A 177 7.88 -5.55 7.72
C SER A 177 7.97 -6.88 8.46
#